data_05e6e3908984f21560cd04768fed3ded
#
_entry.id   05e6e3908984f21560cd04768fed3ded
#
_cell.length_a   1.000
_cell.length_b   1.000
_cell.length_c   1.000
_cell.angle_alpha   90.00
_cell.angle_beta   90.00
_cell.angle_gamma   90.00
#
_symmetry.space_group_name_H-M   'P 1'
#
loop_
_entity.id
_entity.type
_entity.pdbx_description
1 polymer ?
#
loop_
_entity_poly.entity_id
_entity_poly.type
_entity_poly.pdbx_seq_one_letter_code
_entity_poly.pdbx_strand_id
1 'polypeptide(L)'
;MNTPDYKVKDINLAELGRKEMEIARTEMPGLMAIREEFKKKQPLKGARIAGCLHMTIQTAMLIETLVELGAEVRWSSCNIFSTQDHAAAIIAKMGIPVFAWKGETEEEYWWCVEKTIFGPNDWRPNILLDDGGDLTLILHEKYPALLKNIKGVSEETTTGVHRLYEMMKKGTLLTPAINVNDSVTKSKFDNLYGCRESLVDGIKRATDVMIAGKICVVLGYGDVGK
;
A
#
# COMPACT_ATOMS: atom_id res chain seq x y z
N MET A 1 -27.26 2.55 -14.57
CA MET A 1 -25.96 3.27 -14.53
C MET A 1 -25.00 2.35 -13.77
N ASN A 2 -23.87 1.99 -14.40
CA ASN A 2 -22.87 1.18 -13.68
C ASN A 2 -22.31 2.03 -12.53
N THR A 3 -22.41 1.52 -11.31
CA THR A 3 -21.78 2.13 -10.14
C THR A 3 -20.25 2.13 -10.38
N PRO A 4 -19.57 3.27 -10.18
CA PRO A 4 -18.13 3.32 -10.37
C PRO A 4 -17.44 2.34 -9.41
N ASP A 5 -16.41 1.63 -9.89
CA ASP A 5 -15.67 0.63 -9.11
C ASP A 5 -14.53 1.30 -8.31
N TYR A 6 -14.88 2.35 -7.58
CA TYR A 6 -14.00 3.04 -6.63
C TYR A 6 -14.82 3.80 -5.58
N LYS A 7 -14.19 4.13 -4.46
CA LYS A 7 -14.71 5.09 -3.47
C LYS A 7 -13.55 5.90 -2.91
N VAL A 8 -13.58 7.21 -3.13
CA VAL A 8 -12.59 8.19 -2.69
C VAL A 8 -13.28 9.40 -2.07
N LYS A 9 -12.56 10.25 -1.35
CA LYS A 9 -13.11 11.44 -0.68
C LYS A 9 -13.69 12.44 -1.67
N ASP A 10 -12.89 12.83 -2.66
CA ASP A 10 -13.26 13.80 -3.71
C ASP A 10 -12.47 13.53 -4.99
N ILE A 11 -13.15 13.13 -6.03
CA ILE A 11 -12.54 12.83 -7.34
C ILE A 11 -11.95 14.08 -8.02
N ASN A 12 -12.40 15.29 -7.65
CA ASN A 12 -11.91 16.53 -8.21
C ASN A 12 -10.46 16.86 -7.80
N LEU A 13 -9.94 16.17 -6.77
CA LEU A 13 -8.53 16.30 -6.38
C LEU A 13 -7.54 15.60 -7.32
N ALA A 14 -8.04 14.91 -8.35
CA ALA A 14 -7.20 14.12 -9.26
C ALA A 14 -6.14 14.97 -10.01
N GLU A 15 -6.44 16.22 -10.33
CA GLU A 15 -5.47 17.11 -11.00
C GLU A 15 -4.27 17.42 -10.09
N LEU A 16 -4.53 17.71 -8.82
CA LEU A 16 -3.47 17.88 -7.82
C LEU A 16 -2.65 16.59 -7.69
N GLY A 17 -3.34 15.44 -7.58
CA GLY A 17 -2.68 14.13 -7.53
C GLY A 17 -1.75 13.90 -8.72
N ARG A 18 -2.16 14.28 -9.94
CA ARG A 18 -1.31 14.13 -11.13
C ARG A 18 -0.04 14.97 -11.03
N LYS A 19 -0.15 16.22 -10.60
CA LYS A 19 1.01 17.12 -10.42
C LYS A 19 2.00 16.57 -9.38
N GLU A 20 1.50 16.05 -8.26
CA GLU A 20 2.35 15.47 -7.24
C GLU A 20 2.98 14.13 -7.69
N MET A 21 2.28 13.31 -8.49
CA MET A 21 2.90 12.14 -9.13
C MET A 21 4.06 12.50 -10.06
N GLU A 22 4.01 13.65 -10.76
CA GLU A 22 5.13 14.11 -11.58
C GLU A 22 6.37 14.41 -10.75
N ILE A 23 6.18 14.98 -9.56
CA ILE A 23 7.28 15.19 -8.59
C ILE A 23 7.78 13.84 -8.07
N ALA A 24 6.87 12.99 -7.58
CA ALA A 24 7.22 11.67 -7.04
C ALA A 24 7.99 10.79 -8.06
N ARG A 25 7.71 10.94 -9.34
CA ARG A 25 8.45 10.26 -10.42
C ARG A 25 9.94 10.56 -10.38
N THR A 26 10.33 11.79 -10.05
CA THR A 26 11.74 12.19 -9.95
C THR A 26 12.39 11.70 -8.67
N GLU A 27 11.58 11.47 -7.62
CA GLU A 27 12.04 11.00 -6.31
C GLU A 27 12.15 9.47 -6.19
N MET A 28 11.65 8.73 -7.20
CA MET A 28 11.59 7.27 -7.20
C MET A 28 12.38 6.64 -8.38
N PRO A 29 13.68 6.97 -8.55
CA PRO A 29 14.45 6.58 -9.74
C PRO A 29 14.58 5.05 -9.89
N GLY A 30 14.65 4.30 -8.79
CA GLY A 30 14.73 2.84 -8.82
C GLY A 30 13.45 2.21 -9.38
N LEU A 31 12.27 2.69 -8.96
CA LEU A 31 10.99 2.23 -9.49
C LEU A 31 10.84 2.60 -10.98
N MET A 32 11.28 3.80 -11.36
CA MET A 32 11.22 4.24 -12.75
C MET A 32 12.15 3.43 -13.65
N ALA A 33 13.34 3.06 -13.17
CA ALA A 33 14.26 2.19 -13.92
C ALA A 33 13.64 0.80 -14.17
N ILE A 34 13.03 0.19 -13.14
CA ILE A 34 12.31 -1.09 -13.26
C ILE A 34 11.16 -0.97 -14.28
N ARG A 35 10.37 0.10 -14.19
CA ARG A 35 9.27 0.36 -15.11
C ARG A 35 9.78 0.43 -16.58
N GLU A 36 10.83 1.19 -16.83
CA GLU A 36 11.41 1.33 -18.18
C GLU A 36 11.98 0.00 -18.71
N GLU A 37 12.63 -0.77 -17.86
CA GLU A 37 13.23 -2.06 -18.25
C GLU A 37 12.15 -3.09 -18.61
N PHE A 38 11.06 -3.14 -17.86
CA PHE A 38 10.08 -4.24 -17.92
C PHE A 38 8.78 -3.91 -18.64
N LYS A 39 8.42 -2.63 -18.86
CA LYS A 39 7.14 -2.25 -19.48
C LYS A 39 6.85 -2.94 -20.83
N LYS A 40 7.87 -3.16 -21.65
CA LYS A 40 7.70 -3.87 -22.93
C LYS A 40 7.51 -5.37 -22.77
N LYS A 41 8.06 -5.95 -21.71
CA LYS A 41 8.00 -7.40 -21.43
C LYS A 41 6.68 -7.81 -20.78
N GLN A 42 5.95 -6.87 -20.17
CA GLN A 42 4.68 -7.10 -19.48
C GLN A 42 4.75 -8.29 -18.49
N PRO A 43 5.72 -8.32 -17.54
CA PRO A 43 5.96 -9.49 -16.70
C PRO A 43 4.80 -9.79 -15.75
N LEU A 44 3.93 -8.81 -15.48
CA LEU A 44 2.75 -8.95 -14.62
C LEU A 44 1.47 -9.25 -15.39
N LYS A 45 1.55 -9.57 -16.67
CA LYS A 45 0.36 -9.97 -17.44
C LYS A 45 -0.33 -11.18 -16.81
N GLY A 46 -1.61 -11.02 -16.47
CA GLY A 46 -2.40 -12.02 -15.77
C GLY A 46 -2.24 -11.99 -14.23
N ALA A 47 -1.42 -11.09 -13.69
CA ALA A 47 -1.43 -10.80 -12.27
C ALA A 47 -2.67 -9.98 -11.92
N ARG A 48 -3.42 -10.44 -10.92
CA ARG A 48 -4.52 -9.72 -10.29
C ARG A 48 -4.13 -9.43 -8.85
N ILE A 49 -3.76 -8.17 -8.61
CA ILE A 49 -3.16 -7.73 -7.36
C ILE A 49 -4.22 -7.05 -6.49
N ALA A 50 -4.48 -7.61 -5.32
CA ALA A 50 -5.13 -6.88 -4.24
C ALA A 50 -4.05 -6.24 -3.37
N GLY A 51 -4.10 -4.91 -3.20
CA GLY A 51 -3.18 -4.15 -2.37
C GLY A 51 -3.88 -3.53 -1.17
N CYS A 52 -3.26 -3.67 -0.01
CA CYS A 52 -3.62 -2.97 1.23
C CYS A 52 -2.37 -2.32 1.79
N LEU A 53 -2.09 -1.09 1.35
CA LEU A 53 -0.90 -0.32 1.70
C LEU A 53 -1.23 1.17 1.61
N HIS A 54 -0.58 1.99 2.43
CA HIS A 54 -0.84 3.43 2.55
C HIS A 54 -1.10 4.10 1.20
N MET A 55 -2.29 4.67 0.98
CA MET A 55 -2.66 5.29 -0.28
C MET A 55 -2.07 6.69 -0.40
N THR A 56 -0.75 6.75 -0.51
CA THR A 56 0.04 7.97 -0.70
C THR A 56 0.37 8.21 -2.17
N ILE A 57 0.98 9.35 -2.47
CA ILE A 57 1.39 9.66 -3.83
C ILE A 57 2.46 8.70 -4.36
N GLN A 58 3.36 8.21 -3.49
CA GLN A 58 4.37 7.22 -3.84
C GLN A 58 3.71 5.88 -4.17
N THR A 59 2.68 5.50 -3.42
CA THR A 59 1.87 4.31 -3.72
C THR A 59 1.11 4.46 -5.03
N ALA A 60 0.62 5.67 -5.36
CA ALA A 60 0.01 5.92 -6.66
C ALA A 60 1.01 5.67 -7.81
N MET A 61 2.28 6.06 -7.65
CA MET A 61 3.34 5.73 -8.61
C MET A 61 3.61 4.23 -8.72
N LEU A 62 3.57 3.51 -7.59
CA LEU A 62 3.68 2.05 -7.58
C LEU A 62 2.51 1.40 -8.34
N ILE A 63 1.27 1.79 -8.05
CA ILE A 63 0.07 1.27 -8.70
C ILE A 63 0.12 1.51 -10.22
N GLU A 64 0.44 2.73 -10.64
CA GLU A 64 0.61 3.07 -12.06
C GLU A 64 1.69 2.17 -12.72
N THR A 65 2.79 1.92 -12.02
CA THR A 65 3.87 1.03 -12.50
C THR A 65 3.39 -0.42 -12.62
N LEU A 66 2.69 -0.97 -11.62
CA LEU A 66 2.16 -2.32 -11.67
C LEU A 66 1.21 -2.52 -12.86
N VAL A 67 0.35 -1.54 -13.12
CA VAL A 67 -0.57 -1.55 -14.27
C VAL A 67 0.19 -1.45 -15.59
N GLU A 68 1.19 -0.58 -15.70
CA GLU A 68 2.04 -0.52 -16.90
C GLU A 68 2.85 -1.79 -17.15
N LEU A 69 3.15 -2.55 -16.11
CA LEU A 69 3.79 -3.87 -16.23
C LEU A 69 2.80 -5.01 -16.54
N GLY A 70 1.51 -4.70 -16.68
CA GLY A 70 0.49 -5.62 -17.15
C GLY A 70 -0.44 -6.18 -16.06
N ALA A 71 -0.35 -5.73 -14.82
CA ALA A 71 -1.23 -6.18 -13.74
C ALA A 71 -2.62 -5.53 -13.80
N GLU A 72 -3.62 -6.28 -13.35
CA GLU A 72 -4.89 -5.73 -12.87
C GLU A 72 -4.76 -5.47 -11.37
N VAL A 73 -5.14 -4.28 -10.91
CA VAL A 73 -4.92 -3.84 -9.52
C VAL A 73 -6.23 -3.38 -8.90
N ARG A 74 -6.44 -3.72 -7.62
CA ARG A 74 -7.46 -3.15 -6.74
C ARG A 74 -6.80 -2.77 -5.43
N TRP A 75 -7.12 -1.60 -4.87
CA TRP A 75 -6.34 -1.03 -3.78
C TRP A 75 -7.16 -0.44 -2.65
N SER A 76 -6.69 -0.62 -1.41
CA SER A 76 -7.15 0.10 -0.21
C SER A 76 -5.96 0.60 0.59
N SER A 77 -6.19 1.52 1.52
CA SER A 77 -5.18 1.89 2.50
C SER A 77 -5.11 0.85 3.63
N CYS A 78 -3.95 0.72 4.26
CA CYS A 78 -3.74 -0.09 5.46
C CYS A 78 -3.90 0.69 6.75
N ASN A 79 -4.34 1.95 6.68
CA ASN A 79 -4.54 2.81 7.85
C ASN A 79 -5.58 3.88 7.55
N ILE A 80 -6.49 4.11 8.51
CA ILE A 80 -7.61 5.04 8.38
C ILE A 80 -7.23 6.53 8.24
N PHE A 81 -5.99 6.92 8.56
CA PHE A 81 -5.53 8.31 8.51
C PHE A 81 -4.45 8.60 7.47
N SER A 82 -3.82 7.58 6.89
CA SER A 82 -2.64 7.77 6.06
C SER A 82 -2.93 8.10 4.60
N THR A 83 -4.17 7.93 4.14
CA THR A 83 -4.54 8.25 2.75
C THR A 83 -4.30 9.73 2.45
N GLN A 84 -3.65 10.00 1.32
CA GLN A 84 -3.64 11.31 0.68
C GLN A 84 -4.78 11.31 -0.35
N ASP A 85 -5.84 12.08 -0.07
CA ASP A 85 -7.09 12.02 -0.86
C ASP A 85 -6.89 12.34 -2.34
N HIS A 86 -5.94 13.21 -2.68
CA HIS A 86 -5.57 13.49 -4.07
C HIS A 86 -4.85 12.32 -4.76
N ALA A 87 -4.11 11.50 -4.01
CA ALA A 87 -3.50 10.28 -4.53
C ALA A 87 -4.56 9.22 -4.87
N ALA A 88 -5.53 9.02 -3.98
CA ALA A 88 -6.67 8.13 -4.25
C ALA A 88 -7.50 8.63 -5.45
N ALA A 89 -7.73 9.94 -5.52
CA ALA A 89 -8.51 10.56 -6.59
C ALA A 89 -7.88 10.34 -7.98
N ILE A 90 -6.55 10.51 -8.12
CA ILE A 90 -5.90 10.30 -9.42
C ILE A 90 -5.95 8.84 -9.86
N ILE A 91 -5.77 7.88 -8.94
CA ILE A 91 -5.87 6.46 -9.25
C ILE A 91 -7.30 6.10 -9.71
N ALA A 92 -8.32 6.60 -9.01
CA ALA A 92 -9.72 6.45 -9.43
C ALA A 92 -9.98 7.08 -10.81
N LYS A 93 -9.42 8.27 -11.08
CA LYS A 93 -9.56 8.96 -12.37
C LYS A 93 -8.89 8.21 -13.53
N MET A 94 -7.84 7.43 -13.24
CA MET A 94 -7.19 6.54 -14.21
C MET A 94 -8.01 5.28 -14.50
N GLY A 95 -9.15 5.09 -13.82
CA GLY A 95 -9.99 3.90 -13.96
C GLY A 95 -9.48 2.68 -13.20
N ILE A 96 -8.57 2.86 -12.26
CA ILE A 96 -8.05 1.79 -11.40
C ILE A 96 -8.90 1.73 -10.14
N PRO A 97 -9.47 0.56 -9.78
CA PRO A 97 -10.27 0.40 -8.57
C PRO A 97 -9.49 0.73 -7.32
N VAL A 98 -9.95 1.73 -6.58
CA VAL A 98 -9.36 2.19 -5.32
C VAL A 98 -10.45 2.57 -4.33
N PHE A 99 -10.27 2.13 -3.08
CA PHE A 99 -11.21 2.33 -2.00
C PHE A 99 -10.41 2.87 -0.81
N ALA A 100 -10.28 4.19 -0.71
CA ALA A 100 -9.49 4.84 0.34
C ALA A 100 -9.80 6.32 0.46
N TRP A 101 -9.90 6.82 1.71
CA TRP A 101 -9.95 8.26 2.03
C TRP A 101 -9.40 8.51 3.43
N LYS A 102 -8.95 9.70 3.69
CA LYS A 102 -8.49 10.06 5.04
C LYS A 102 -9.67 10.21 6.00
N GLY A 103 -9.58 9.52 7.14
CA GLY A 103 -10.57 9.57 8.20
C GLY A 103 -11.71 8.56 8.00
N GLU A 104 -11.42 7.40 7.45
CA GLU A 104 -12.31 6.23 7.46
C GLU A 104 -12.67 5.85 8.90
N THR A 105 -13.88 5.38 9.11
CA THR A 105 -14.23 4.62 10.32
C THR A 105 -13.65 3.21 10.23
N GLU A 106 -13.61 2.49 11.34
CA GLU A 106 -13.14 1.10 11.33
C GLU A 106 -14.00 0.20 10.42
N GLU A 107 -15.31 0.40 10.40
CA GLU A 107 -16.22 -0.34 9.51
C GLU A 107 -15.97 -0.02 8.03
N GLU A 108 -15.74 1.25 7.71
CA GLU A 108 -15.40 1.67 6.34
C GLU A 108 -14.05 1.11 5.89
N TYR A 109 -13.06 1.09 6.79
CA TYR A 109 -11.75 0.49 6.53
C TYR A 109 -11.87 -0.99 6.13
N TRP A 110 -12.56 -1.81 6.92
CA TRP A 110 -12.74 -3.21 6.60
C TRP A 110 -13.56 -3.43 5.33
N TRP A 111 -14.55 -2.57 5.08
CA TRP A 111 -15.27 -2.57 3.82
C TRP A 111 -14.34 -2.26 2.63
N CYS A 112 -13.43 -1.29 2.76
CA CYS A 112 -12.43 -0.96 1.74
C CYS A 112 -11.51 -2.14 1.45
N VAL A 113 -10.99 -2.81 2.49
CA VAL A 113 -10.15 -4.00 2.36
C VAL A 113 -10.90 -5.11 1.61
N GLU A 114 -12.14 -5.41 1.98
CA GLU A 114 -12.95 -6.43 1.28
C GLU A 114 -13.20 -6.07 -0.20
N LYS A 115 -13.34 -4.79 -0.54
CA LYS A 115 -13.51 -4.33 -1.92
C LYS A 115 -12.29 -4.60 -2.81
N THR A 116 -11.11 -4.76 -2.23
CA THR A 116 -9.93 -5.18 -3.01
C THR A 116 -9.97 -6.65 -3.40
N ILE A 117 -10.70 -7.48 -2.65
CA ILE A 117 -10.80 -8.94 -2.87
C ILE A 117 -11.87 -9.26 -3.91
N PHE A 118 -12.99 -8.51 -3.88
CA PHE A 118 -14.19 -8.81 -4.67
C PHE A 118 -14.43 -7.72 -5.72
N GLY A 119 -14.07 -8.00 -6.96
CA GLY A 119 -14.34 -7.13 -8.11
C GLY A 119 -15.52 -7.63 -8.97
N PRO A 120 -15.94 -6.83 -9.96
CA PRO A 120 -16.96 -7.21 -10.93
C PRO A 120 -16.52 -8.42 -11.77
N ASN A 121 -17.49 -9.12 -12.39
CA ASN A 121 -17.25 -10.28 -13.24
C ASN A 121 -16.41 -11.39 -12.56
N ASP A 122 -16.70 -11.65 -11.29
CA ASP A 122 -15.97 -12.64 -10.47
C ASP A 122 -14.45 -12.40 -10.38
N TRP A 123 -14.02 -11.17 -10.54
CA TRP A 123 -12.62 -10.82 -10.33
C TRP A 123 -12.18 -11.16 -8.89
N ARG A 124 -11.08 -11.89 -8.75
CA ARG A 124 -10.46 -12.26 -7.48
C ARG A 124 -8.95 -12.11 -7.63
N PRO A 125 -8.22 -11.71 -6.57
CA PRO A 125 -6.78 -11.61 -6.63
C PRO A 125 -6.09 -12.98 -6.78
N ASN A 126 -4.90 -12.96 -7.31
CA ASN A 126 -3.96 -14.08 -7.30
C ASN A 126 -2.58 -13.70 -6.72
N ILE A 127 -2.40 -12.44 -6.37
CA ILE A 127 -1.23 -11.90 -5.67
C ILE A 127 -1.73 -10.89 -4.64
N LEU A 128 -1.11 -10.86 -3.47
CA LEU A 128 -1.38 -9.88 -2.42
C LEU A 128 -0.15 -8.98 -2.22
N LEU A 129 -0.41 -7.71 -2.00
CA LEU A 129 0.56 -6.75 -1.51
C LEU A 129 -0.01 -6.15 -0.23
N ASP A 130 0.63 -6.40 0.91
CA ASP A 130 0.08 -6.10 2.22
C ASP A 130 1.06 -5.29 3.07
N ASP A 131 0.52 -4.48 3.98
CA ASP A 131 1.26 -3.66 4.91
C ASP A 131 0.59 -3.74 6.29
N GLY A 132 1.10 -4.62 7.13
CA GLY A 132 0.57 -4.91 8.45
C GLY A 132 -0.21 -6.22 8.54
N GLY A 133 -0.50 -6.87 7.40
CA GLY A 133 -1.08 -8.21 7.34
C GLY A 133 -2.60 -8.27 7.46
N ASP A 134 -3.33 -7.16 7.38
CA ASP A 134 -4.78 -7.15 7.55
C ASP A 134 -5.51 -7.79 6.35
N LEU A 135 -5.07 -7.53 5.12
CA LEU A 135 -5.61 -8.18 3.92
C LEU A 135 -5.34 -9.69 3.94
N THR A 136 -4.14 -10.08 4.37
CA THR A 136 -3.75 -11.48 4.52
C THR A 136 -4.61 -12.17 5.57
N LEU A 137 -4.82 -11.51 6.73
CA LEU A 137 -5.60 -12.05 7.83
C LEU A 137 -7.06 -12.27 7.44
N ILE A 138 -7.72 -11.27 6.84
CA ILE A 138 -9.14 -11.40 6.44
C ILE A 138 -9.35 -12.54 5.43
N LEU A 139 -8.38 -12.77 4.52
CA LEU A 139 -8.43 -13.90 3.60
C LEU A 139 -8.32 -15.24 4.32
N HIS A 140 -7.44 -15.36 5.32
CA HIS A 140 -7.29 -16.59 6.10
C HIS A 140 -8.50 -16.87 7.00
N GLU A 141 -9.08 -15.85 7.62
CA GLU A 141 -10.17 -16.01 8.57
C GLU A 141 -11.55 -16.11 7.91
N LYS A 142 -11.84 -15.21 6.96
CA LYS A 142 -13.18 -15.15 6.34
C LYS A 142 -13.26 -15.87 5.00
N TYR A 143 -12.17 -15.91 4.23
CA TYR A 143 -12.20 -16.39 2.84
C TYR A 143 -11.13 -17.44 2.50
N PRO A 144 -10.88 -18.45 3.36
CA PRO A 144 -9.77 -19.39 3.18
C PRO A 144 -9.82 -20.16 1.86
N ALA A 145 -11.01 -20.35 1.30
CA ALA A 145 -11.18 -21.01 0.02
C ALA A 145 -10.52 -20.26 -1.16
N LEU A 146 -10.32 -18.95 -1.03
CA LEU A 146 -9.66 -18.13 -2.06
C LEU A 146 -8.14 -18.31 -2.05
N LEU A 147 -7.55 -18.70 -0.92
CA LEU A 147 -6.10 -18.81 -0.76
C LEU A 147 -5.47 -19.84 -1.71
N LYS A 148 -6.22 -20.86 -2.14
CA LYS A 148 -5.75 -21.83 -3.13
C LYS A 148 -5.35 -21.20 -4.47
N ASN A 149 -5.88 -20.01 -4.79
CA ASN A 149 -5.60 -19.29 -6.02
C ASN A 149 -4.57 -18.17 -5.81
N ILE A 150 -4.19 -17.88 -4.56
CA ILE A 150 -3.17 -16.87 -4.23
C ILE A 150 -1.78 -17.48 -4.40
N LYS A 151 -0.99 -16.89 -5.26
CA LYS A 151 0.40 -17.32 -5.53
C LYS A 151 1.36 -16.91 -4.43
N GLY A 152 1.03 -15.85 -3.70
CA GLY A 152 1.82 -15.35 -2.59
C GLY A 152 1.42 -13.95 -2.17
N VAL A 153 1.95 -13.55 -1.02
CA VAL A 153 1.85 -12.21 -0.45
C VAL A 153 3.23 -11.59 -0.34
N SER A 154 3.35 -10.30 -0.65
CA SER A 154 4.51 -9.47 -0.33
C SER A 154 4.13 -8.59 0.85
N GLU A 155 4.84 -8.75 1.98
CA GLU A 155 4.59 -7.99 3.21
C GLU A 155 5.63 -6.89 3.40
N GLU A 156 5.15 -5.66 3.56
CA GLU A 156 5.98 -4.46 3.62
C GLU A 156 6.60 -4.22 4.99
N THR A 157 5.91 -4.54 6.10
CA THR A 157 6.24 -3.96 7.40
C THR A 157 6.46 -4.99 8.51
N THR A 158 7.20 -4.58 9.54
CA THR A 158 7.57 -5.42 10.69
C THR A 158 6.36 -6.07 11.36
N THR A 159 5.27 -5.34 11.57
CA THR A 159 4.05 -5.87 12.22
C THR A 159 3.45 -7.02 11.43
N GLY A 160 3.31 -6.86 10.11
CA GLY A 160 2.79 -7.92 9.24
C GLY A 160 3.73 -9.12 9.17
N VAL A 161 5.03 -8.89 9.06
CA VAL A 161 6.03 -9.96 9.09
C VAL A 161 5.94 -10.79 10.38
N HIS A 162 5.77 -10.16 11.54
CA HIS A 162 5.57 -10.87 12.80
C HIS A 162 4.30 -11.72 12.78
N ARG A 163 3.19 -11.18 12.25
CA ARG A 163 1.93 -11.95 12.08
C ARG A 163 2.15 -13.18 11.18
N LEU A 164 2.84 -13.02 10.06
CA LEU A 164 3.15 -14.13 9.16
C LEU A 164 4.00 -15.22 9.84
N TYR A 165 5.02 -14.84 10.61
CA TYR A 165 5.81 -15.79 11.37
C TYR A 165 4.99 -16.53 12.43
N GLU A 166 4.09 -15.85 13.15
CA GLU A 166 3.20 -16.50 14.09
C GLU A 166 2.22 -17.47 13.40
N MET A 167 1.67 -17.09 12.26
CA MET A 167 0.82 -17.97 11.45
C MET A 167 1.60 -19.20 10.95
N MET A 168 2.84 -19.00 10.52
CA MET A 168 3.73 -20.08 10.10
C MET A 168 4.02 -21.07 11.23
N LYS A 169 4.37 -20.55 12.42
CA LYS A 169 4.60 -21.39 13.61
C LYS A 169 3.38 -22.21 14.01
N LYS A 170 2.19 -21.64 13.87
CA LYS A 170 0.91 -22.31 14.15
C LYS A 170 0.44 -23.25 13.03
N GLY A 171 1.12 -23.27 11.89
CA GLY A 171 0.70 -24.03 10.71
C GLY A 171 -0.57 -23.49 10.04
N THR A 172 -0.91 -22.23 10.27
CA THR A 172 -2.11 -21.57 9.74
C THR A 172 -1.84 -20.68 8.53
N LEU A 173 -0.59 -20.46 8.14
CA LEU A 173 -0.22 -19.73 6.94
C LEU A 173 -0.42 -20.62 5.71
N LEU A 174 -1.44 -20.34 4.91
CA LEU A 174 -1.88 -21.17 3.79
C LEU A 174 -1.39 -20.70 2.42
N THR A 175 -0.56 -19.66 2.37
CA THR A 175 0.01 -19.12 1.12
C THR A 175 1.48 -18.76 1.32
N PRO A 176 2.33 -18.85 0.28
CA PRO A 176 3.70 -18.36 0.36
C PRO A 176 3.74 -16.86 0.70
N ALA A 177 4.72 -16.46 1.51
CA ALA A 177 4.89 -15.06 1.91
C ALA A 177 6.33 -14.61 1.71
N ILE A 178 6.49 -13.40 1.17
CA ILE A 178 7.77 -12.73 0.97
C ILE A 178 7.88 -11.60 1.99
N ASN A 179 8.87 -11.69 2.86
CA ASN A 179 9.24 -10.64 3.80
C ASN A 179 10.07 -9.58 3.08
N VAL A 180 9.42 -8.53 2.62
CA VAL A 180 10.09 -7.38 1.97
C VAL A 180 10.72 -6.47 3.01
N ASN A 181 10.12 -6.37 4.21
CA ASN A 181 10.60 -5.49 5.29
C ASN A 181 12.07 -5.73 5.63
N ASP A 182 12.48 -7.00 5.74
CA ASP A 182 13.84 -7.35 6.20
C ASP A 182 14.86 -7.40 5.06
N SER A 183 14.47 -7.09 3.84
CA SER A 183 15.46 -6.90 2.78
C SER A 183 16.38 -5.73 3.14
N VAL A 184 17.67 -5.87 2.85
CA VAL A 184 18.68 -4.83 3.18
C VAL A 184 18.32 -3.50 2.52
N THR A 185 17.84 -3.54 1.28
CA THR A 185 17.44 -2.35 0.52
C THR A 185 16.16 -1.70 1.01
N LYS A 186 15.39 -2.36 1.90
CA LYS A 186 14.20 -1.78 2.56
C LYS A 186 14.53 -1.35 3.99
N SER A 187 14.79 -2.29 4.90
CA SER A 187 14.87 -2.00 6.33
C SER A 187 16.05 -1.11 6.73
N LYS A 188 17.18 -1.21 6.02
CA LYS A 188 18.36 -0.40 6.33
C LYS A 188 18.34 0.99 5.68
N PHE A 189 17.34 1.27 4.87
CA PHE A 189 17.12 2.58 4.26
C PHE A 189 15.82 3.20 4.77
N ASP A 190 14.66 2.59 4.49
CA ASP A 190 13.36 3.14 4.87
C ASP A 190 13.15 3.15 6.39
N ASN A 191 13.20 2.00 7.06
CA ASN A 191 12.95 1.94 8.50
C ASN A 191 13.94 2.77 9.31
N LEU A 192 15.19 2.84 8.86
CA LEU A 192 16.27 3.51 9.59
C LEU A 192 16.38 4.99 9.22
N TYR A 193 16.61 5.31 7.95
CA TYR A 193 16.84 6.69 7.51
C TYR A 193 15.56 7.40 7.10
N GLY A 194 14.64 6.71 6.43
CA GLY A 194 13.41 7.30 5.97
C GLY A 194 12.53 7.82 7.11
N CYS A 195 12.41 7.07 8.20
CA CYS A 195 11.62 7.49 9.37
C CYS A 195 12.27 8.67 10.12
N ARG A 196 13.59 8.75 10.16
CA ARG A 196 14.29 9.89 10.79
C ARG A 196 14.02 11.20 10.08
N GLU A 197 13.99 11.16 8.76
CA GLU A 197 13.68 12.33 7.94
C GLU A 197 12.19 12.66 7.98
N SER A 198 11.32 11.68 7.73
CA SER A 198 9.89 11.89 7.61
C SER A 198 9.21 12.28 8.92
N LEU A 199 9.70 11.84 10.09
CA LEU A 199 9.15 12.26 11.38
C LEU A 199 9.29 13.78 11.58
N VAL A 200 10.47 14.30 11.35
CA VAL A 200 10.75 15.75 11.52
C VAL A 200 9.96 16.57 10.50
N ASP A 201 9.94 16.13 9.24
CA ASP A 201 9.14 16.76 8.19
C ASP A 201 7.64 16.75 8.52
N GLY A 202 7.11 15.59 8.95
CA GLY A 202 5.72 15.44 9.34
C GLY A 202 5.31 16.34 10.51
N ILE A 203 6.14 16.45 11.55
CA ILE A 203 5.91 17.37 12.67
C ILE A 203 5.82 18.82 12.19
N LYS A 204 6.78 19.25 11.36
CA LYS A 204 6.80 20.61 10.83
C LYS A 204 5.57 20.91 9.96
N ARG A 205 5.22 20.03 9.05
CA ARG A 205 4.03 20.21 8.18
C ARG A 205 2.72 20.25 8.98
N ALA A 206 2.61 19.42 10.03
CA ALA A 206 1.39 19.34 10.82
C ALA A 206 1.21 20.50 11.80
N THR A 207 2.30 21.12 12.28
CA THR A 207 2.25 22.02 13.43
C THR A 207 2.86 23.39 13.19
N ASP A 208 3.68 23.55 12.17
CA ASP A 208 4.45 24.77 11.87
C ASP A 208 5.32 25.26 13.04
N VAL A 209 5.72 24.34 13.94
CA VAL A 209 6.53 24.68 15.13
C VAL A 209 8.03 24.65 14.83
N MET A 210 8.78 25.49 15.51
CA MET A 210 10.23 25.38 15.60
C MET A 210 10.60 24.20 16.51
N ILE A 211 11.40 23.27 16.01
CA ILE A 211 11.83 22.07 16.76
C ILE A 211 12.90 22.39 17.78
N ALA A 212 13.79 23.36 17.48
CA ALA A 212 14.88 23.74 18.36
C ALA A 212 14.37 24.13 19.77
N GLY A 213 15.08 23.63 20.78
CA GLY A 213 14.77 23.89 22.19
C GLY A 213 13.57 23.09 22.76
N LYS A 214 12.95 22.20 21.98
CA LYS A 214 11.88 21.34 22.48
C LYS A 214 12.42 19.99 22.95
N ILE A 215 11.71 19.40 23.91
CA ILE A 215 11.97 18.04 24.39
C ILE A 215 11.07 17.08 23.60
N CYS A 216 11.67 16.07 22.99
CA CYS A 216 10.96 14.99 22.30
C CYS A 216 11.24 13.69 23.05
N VAL A 217 10.20 12.92 23.34
CA VAL A 217 10.31 11.59 23.92
C VAL A 217 9.88 10.56 22.87
N VAL A 218 10.80 9.64 22.55
CA VAL A 218 10.54 8.54 21.61
C VAL A 218 10.38 7.26 22.42
N LEU A 219 9.22 6.59 22.26
CA LEU A 219 8.91 5.34 22.92
C LEU A 219 9.24 4.18 21.97
N GLY A 220 10.41 3.56 22.17
CA GLY A 220 10.94 2.46 21.36
C GLY A 220 12.40 2.72 20.93
N TYR A 221 13.15 1.64 20.71
CA TYR A 221 14.56 1.72 20.32
C TYR A 221 14.91 0.66 19.25
N GLY A 222 13.95 0.40 18.35
CA GLY A 222 14.15 -0.39 17.13
C GLY A 222 14.72 0.44 15.99
N ASP A 223 14.74 -0.10 14.77
CA ASP A 223 15.28 0.61 13.61
C ASP A 223 14.55 1.95 13.34
N VAL A 224 13.23 1.96 13.54
CA VAL A 224 12.41 3.18 13.39
C VAL A 224 12.63 4.17 14.55
N GLY A 225 12.80 3.70 15.78
CA GLY A 225 12.90 4.56 16.98
C GLY A 225 14.29 5.15 17.23
N LYS A 226 15.30 4.68 16.53
CA LYS A 226 16.68 5.20 16.61
C LYS A 226 16.86 6.41 15.71
#